data_c6c3c6a88a57b42b93224578064cce7b
#
_entry.id   c6c3c6a88a57b42b93224578064cce7b
#
_cell.length_a   1.000
_cell.length_b   1.000
_cell.length_c   1.000
_cell.angle_alpha   90.00
_cell.angle_beta   90.00
_cell.angle_gamma   90.00
#
_symmetry.space_group_name_H-M   'P 1'
#
loop_
_entity.id
_entity.type
_entity.pdbx_description
1 polymer ?
#
loop_
_entity_poly.entity_id
_entity_poly.type
_entity_poly.pdbx_seq_one_letter_code
_entity_poly.pdbx_strand_id
1 'polypeptide(L)'
;EISACLVGSEMCIRDRCEMCVKANLDFLPPYGHNASMYLRPVLEGIDPQLSICSSSEVLFSVMCAPVSTYAKAGVLTPVTAVISRDYDRAAPDGTGSYKIGANYAMSLYPYNLAHSQGYTELLFLDPATKTRIDEFGSSNFIGIKGDTYVTPLSGSVLPSITNKSLRTIAEDFGMKVEMRPIPVEELAEFDEVDACGTAVVITPIRSIDDKPLLEGSEVSRTYVMPSGTECGRKSRALYDRIRGIQDGLLEDTHGWCVEV
;
A
#
# COMPACT_ATOMS: atom_id res chain seq x y z
N GLU A 1 14.24 13.61 9.38
CA GLU A 1 14.31 15.04 9.79
C GLU A 1 12.96 15.74 9.66
N ILE A 2 12.16 15.48 8.63
CA ILE A 2 10.78 16.04 8.52
C ILE A 2 9.91 15.56 9.69
N SER A 3 10.04 14.30 10.11
CA SER A 3 9.36 13.80 11.30
C SER A 3 9.91 14.41 12.60
N ALA A 4 11.19 14.80 12.64
CA ALA A 4 11.77 15.48 13.80
C ALA A 4 11.29 16.92 13.95
N CYS A 5 11.02 17.61 12.84
CA CYS A 5 10.34 18.92 12.88
C CYS A 5 8.86 18.83 13.28
N LEU A 6 8.26 17.63 13.15
CA LEU A 6 6.89 17.33 13.55
C LEU A 6 6.79 16.73 14.95
N VAL A 7 7.92 16.37 15.60
CA VAL A 7 7.97 15.95 17.02
C VAL A 7 7.45 17.08 17.91
N GLY A 8 6.30 16.87 18.51
CA GLY A 8 5.49 17.88 19.19
C GLY A 8 4.30 18.37 18.37
N SER A 9 4.22 18.02 17.08
CA SER A 9 3.12 18.38 16.18
C SER A 9 2.19 17.21 15.84
N GLU A 10 2.47 15.97 16.29
CA GLU A 10 1.57 14.83 16.05
C GLU A 10 0.16 15.10 16.56
N MET A 11 0.03 15.69 17.74
CA MET A 11 -1.27 16.17 18.26
C MET A 11 -1.89 17.22 17.32
N CYS A 12 -1.09 18.18 16.82
CA CYS A 12 -1.59 19.20 15.90
C CYS A 12 -2.03 18.61 14.55
N ILE A 13 -1.35 17.59 14.03
CA ILE A 13 -1.74 16.87 12.80
C ILE A 13 -3.09 16.18 13.00
N ARG A 14 -3.24 15.45 14.09
CA ARG A 14 -4.48 14.79 14.47
C ARG A 14 -5.61 15.79 14.62
N ASP A 15 -5.42 16.85 15.42
CA ASP A 15 -6.42 17.89 15.64
C ASP A 15 -6.88 18.54 14.32
N ARG A 16 -5.95 18.80 13.37
CA ARG A 16 -6.29 19.35 12.05
C ARG A 16 -7.11 18.37 11.21
N CYS A 17 -6.79 17.06 11.26
CA CYS A 17 -7.57 16.04 10.60
C CYS A 17 -9.00 15.97 11.20
N GLU A 18 -9.13 15.97 12.52
CA GLU A 18 -10.43 15.98 13.21
C GLU A 18 -11.23 17.26 12.87
N MET A 19 -10.59 18.41 12.88
CA MET A 19 -11.24 19.69 12.47
C MET A 19 -11.73 19.61 11.02
N CYS A 20 -10.94 19.03 10.11
CA CYS A 20 -11.34 18.86 8.72
C CYS A 20 -12.58 17.98 8.59
N VAL A 21 -12.64 16.87 9.32
CA VAL A 21 -13.84 16.00 9.34
C VAL A 21 -15.04 16.74 9.91
N LYS A 22 -14.90 17.39 11.07
CA LYS A 22 -15.98 18.15 11.73
C LYS A 22 -16.56 19.25 10.84
N ALA A 23 -15.71 19.93 10.08
CA ALA A 23 -16.13 20.99 9.15
C ALA A 23 -16.85 20.46 7.90
N ASN A 24 -16.81 19.15 7.64
CA ASN A 24 -17.32 18.52 6.43
C ASN A 24 -18.28 17.35 6.73
N LEU A 25 -18.92 17.32 7.88
CA LEU A 25 -19.84 16.23 8.28
C LEU A 25 -21.00 16.05 7.30
N ASP A 26 -21.47 17.12 6.67
CA ASP A 26 -22.55 17.07 5.67
C ASP A 26 -22.18 16.26 4.41
N PHE A 27 -20.88 16.07 4.17
CA PHE A 27 -20.33 15.30 3.05
C PHE A 27 -19.88 13.88 3.46
N LEU A 28 -20.09 13.51 4.73
CA LEU A 28 -19.75 12.16 5.19
C LEU A 28 -20.67 11.14 4.51
N PRO A 29 -20.12 10.14 3.81
CA PRO A 29 -20.95 9.12 3.18
C PRO A 29 -21.80 8.38 4.20
N PRO A 30 -23.06 8.03 3.86
CA PRO A 30 -23.92 7.26 4.75
C PRO A 30 -23.31 5.89 5.07
N TYR A 31 -23.45 5.46 6.30
CA TYR A 31 -23.01 4.15 6.75
C TYR A 31 -23.64 3.02 5.89
N GLY A 32 -22.87 1.98 5.60
CA GLY A 32 -23.33 0.82 4.82
C GLY A 32 -23.29 0.97 3.31
N HIS A 33 -22.86 2.13 2.77
CA HIS A 33 -22.75 2.38 1.32
C HIS A 33 -21.37 2.04 0.72
N ASN A 34 -20.51 1.33 1.47
CA ASN A 34 -19.13 1.01 1.06
C ASN A 34 -18.34 2.26 0.61
N ALA A 35 -18.58 3.35 1.28
CA ALA A 35 -17.97 4.64 1.04
C ALA A 35 -17.43 5.20 2.37
N SER A 36 -16.40 6.01 2.27
CA SER A 36 -15.78 6.66 3.42
C SER A 36 -15.29 8.05 3.07
N MET A 37 -15.00 8.86 4.07
CA MET A 37 -14.32 10.14 3.87
C MET A 37 -12.82 9.90 3.82
N TYR A 38 -12.23 10.18 2.68
CA TYR A 38 -10.78 10.12 2.49
C TYR A 38 -10.14 11.41 3.01
N LEU A 39 -9.18 11.27 3.89
CA LEU A 39 -8.36 12.38 4.39
C LEU A 39 -7.00 12.36 3.70
N ARG A 40 -6.57 13.52 3.24
CA ARG A 40 -5.25 13.72 2.63
C ARG A 40 -4.51 14.86 3.32
N PRO A 41 -3.76 14.56 4.38
CA PRO A 41 -2.80 15.53 4.93
C PRO A 41 -1.61 15.66 3.98
N VAL A 42 -1.14 16.89 3.77
CA VAL A 42 0.00 17.24 2.91
C VAL A 42 0.86 18.26 3.62
N LEU A 43 2.18 18.09 3.54
CA LEU A 43 3.18 19.02 4.01
C LEU A 43 4.01 19.50 2.81
N GLU A 44 4.06 20.81 2.56
CA GLU A 44 4.73 21.41 1.43
C GLU A 44 5.67 22.51 1.89
N GLY A 45 6.89 22.57 1.33
CA GLY A 45 7.78 23.71 1.47
C GLY A 45 7.29 24.85 0.58
N ILE A 46 7.20 26.07 1.09
CA ILE A 46 6.57 27.22 0.41
C ILE A 46 7.49 28.41 0.18
N ASP A 47 8.79 28.30 0.48
CA ASP A 47 9.72 29.40 0.24
C ASP A 47 9.87 29.71 -1.26
N PRO A 48 9.84 30.98 -1.67
CA PRO A 48 10.07 31.40 -3.05
C PRO A 48 11.56 31.37 -3.38
N GLN A 49 12.11 30.19 -3.73
CA GLN A 49 13.54 30.02 -3.97
C GLN A 49 13.80 29.17 -5.22
N LEU A 50 14.91 29.47 -5.90
CA LEU A 50 15.41 28.71 -7.06
C LEU A 50 16.56 27.77 -6.70
N SER A 51 17.16 27.93 -5.52
CA SER A 51 18.29 27.15 -5.05
C SER A 51 17.85 25.77 -4.55
N ILE A 52 18.77 24.79 -4.63
CA ILE A 52 18.57 23.50 -3.99
C ILE A 52 18.89 23.64 -2.50
N CYS A 53 17.90 23.91 -1.71
CA CYS A 53 18.00 24.04 -0.25
C CYS A 53 16.69 23.63 0.43
N SER A 54 16.77 23.38 1.72
CA SER A 54 15.59 23.09 2.54
C SER A 54 14.72 24.34 2.66
N SER A 55 13.40 24.18 2.63
CA SER A 55 12.45 25.24 2.92
C SER A 55 12.52 25.64 4.39
N SER A 56 12.48 26.94 4.68
CA SER A 56 12.40 27.47 6.04
C SER A 56 10.95 27.57 6.53
N GLU A 57 10.01 27.65 5.60
CA GLU A 57 8.58 27.69 5.88
C GLU A 57 7.87 26.49 5.22
N VAL A 58 6.93 25.91 5.95
CA VAL A 58 6.14 24.78 5.45
C VAL A 58 4.65 25.06 5.64
N LEU A 59 3.85 24.66 4.64
CA LEU A 59 2.41 24.66 4.70
C LEU A 59 1.94 23.23 5.00
N PHE A 60 1.18 23.07 6.08
CA PHE A 60 0.44 21.83 6.35
C PHE A 60 -1.03 22.05 5.98
N SER A 61 -1.53 21.25 5.06
CA SER A 61 -2.94 21.26 4.63
C SER A 61 -3.58 19.90 4.80
N VAL A 62 -4.89 19.89 5.06
CA VAL A 62 -5.69 18.65 5.07
C VAL A 62 -6.86 18.85 4.13
N MET A 63 -6.99 17.94 3.17
CA MET A 63 -8.14 17.86 2.27
C MET A 63 -8.96 16.62 2.63
N CYS A 64 -10.28 16.68 2.44
CA CYS A 64 -11.13 15.53 2.53
C CYS A 64 -12.04 15.40 1.30
N ALA A 65 -12.41 14.18 0.97
CA ALA A 65 -13.36 13.89 -0.10
C ALA A 65 -14.11 12.59 0.19
N PRO A 66 -15.41 12.49 -0.13
CA PRO A 66 -16.11 11.22 -0.12
C PRO A 66 -15.55 10.32 -1.22
N VAL A 67 -15.23 9.08 -0.87
CA VAL A 67 -14.73 8.07 -1.80
C VAL A 67 -15.50 6.77 -1.62
N SER A 68 -15.70 6.06 -2.71
CA SER A 68 -16.26 4.71 -2.70
C SER A 68 -15.35 3.77 -3.48
N THR A 69 -15.38 2.50 -3.17
CA THR A 69 -14.71 1.49 -3.98
C THR A 69 -15.59 1.12 -5.16
N TYR A 70 -15.00 0.99 -6.35
CA TYR A 70 -15.72 0.52 -7.54
C TYR A 70 -16.14 -0.96 -7.43
N ALA A 71 -15.48 -1.73 -6.57
CA ALA A 71 -15.84 -3.10 -6.28
C ALA A 71 -17.08 -3.15 -5.35
N LYS A 72 -17.92 -4.17 -5.53
CA LYS A 72 -19.00 -4.46 -4.57
C LYS A 72 -18.37 -4.69 -3.19
N ALA A 73 -19.04 -4.17 -2.16
CA ALA A 73 -18.58 -4.33 -0.78
C ALA A 73 -18.21 -5.78 -0.47
N GLY A 74 -17.01 -5.99 0.05
CA GLY A 74 -16.54 -7.30 0.45
C GLY A 74 -16.16 -8.27 -0.68
N VAL A 75 -16.22 -7.85 -1.96
CA VAL A 75 -15.76 -8.68 -3.08
C VAL A 75 -14.28 -8.40 -3.34
N LEU A 76 -13.43 -9.38 -3.07
CA LEU A 76 -12.01 -9.34 -3.37
C LEU A 76 -11.76 -10.10 -4.68
N THR A 77 -11.57 -9.36 -5.77
CA THR A 77 -11.32 -9.95 -7.10
C THR A 77 -9.81 -10.04 -7.34
N PRO A 78 -9.26 -11.26 -7.51
CA PRO A 78 -7.85 -11.41 -7.80
C PRO A 78 -7.44 -10.81 -9.15
N VAL A 79 -6.31 -10.10 -9.15
CA VAL A 79 -5.79 -9.40 -10.33
C VAL A 79 -4.48 -10.01 -10.81
N THR A 80 -4.02 -9.59 -12.00
CA THR A 80 -2.71 -9.95 -12.55
C THR A 80 -1.69 -8.87 -12.31
N ALA A 81 -0.45 -9.27 -12.10
CA ALA A 81 0.68 -8.38 -11.98
C ALA A 81 1.81 -8.75 -12.95
N VAL A 82 2.73 -7.83 -13.16
CA VAL A 82 3.99 -8.05 -13.88
C VAL A 82 5.15 -7.52 -13.05
N ILE A 83 6.32 -8.16 -13.14
CA ILE A 83 7.54 -7.71 -12.46
C ILE A 83 8.19 -6.60 -13.28
N SER A 84 8.53 -5.49 -12.63
CA SER A 84 9.33 -4.41 -13.23
C SER A 84 10.81 -4.77 -13.25
N ARG A 85 11.30 -5.27 -14.39
CA ARG A 85 12.74 -5.53 -14.58
C ARG A 85 13.51 -4.30 -15.04
N ASP A 86 12.85 -3.41 -15.78
CA ASP A 86 13.46 -2.28 -16.48
C ASP A 86 13.43 -0.97 -15.69
N TYR A 87 12.54 -0.87 -14.71
CA TYR A 87 12.29 0.38 -13.99
C TYR A 87 12.38 0.18 -12.48
N ASP A 88 12.80 1.23 -11.79
CA ASP A 88 12.83 1.33 -10.33
C ASP A 88 11.66 2.19 -9.84
N ARG A 89 11.17 1.89 -8.65
CA ARG A 89 10.22 2.75 -7.93
C ARG A 89 10.95 3.88 -7.20
N ALA A 90 12.08 3.57 -6.62
CA ALA A 90 12.90 4.49 -5.84
C ALA A 90 14.36 4.04 -5.90
N ALA A 91 15.30 4.98 -5.70
CA ALA A 91 16.72 4.66 -5.61
C ALA A 91 17.04 3.87 -4.32
N PRO A 92 18.11 3.04 -4.33
CA PRO A 92 18.66 2.48 -3.09
C PRO A 92 19.02 3.62 -2.13
N ASP A 93 18.72 3.47 -0.84
CA ASP A 93 18.98 4.49 0.19
C ASP A 93 18.40 5.90 -0.14
N GLY A 94 17.42 5.93 -1.04
CA GLY A 94 16.74 7.15 -1.47
C GLY A 94 15.49 7.46 -0.63
N THR A 95 14.44 7.90 -1.31
CA THR A 95 13.21 8.40 -0.69
C THR A 95 12.08 7.36 -0.66
N GLY A 96 12.35 6.08 -0.96
CA GLY A 96 11.33 5.03 -1.09
C GLY A 96 10.47 4.83 0.16
N SER A 97 11.06 4.98 1.34
CA SER A 97 10.37 4.87 2.62
C SER A 97 9.51 6.10 2.98
N TYR A 98 9.53 7.15 2.18
CA TYR A 98 8.74 8.37 2.38
C TYR A 98 7.61 8.47 1.37
N LYS A 99 6.45 8.97 1.81
CA LYS A 99 5.29 9.19 0.93
C LYS A 99 5.40 10.55 0.25
N ILE A 100 6.24 10.62 -0.79
CA ILE A 100 6.49 11.84 -1.56
C ILE A 100 6.12 11.69 -3.03
N GLY A 101 5.72 12.78 -3.68
CA GLY A 101 5.26 12.78 -5.07
C GLY A 101 6.29 12.28 -6.08
N ALA A 102 7.59 12.48 -5.81
CA ALA A 102 8.66 12.02 -6.68
C ALA A 102 8.66 10.51 -6.90
N ASN A 103 8.41 9.70 -5.85
CA ASN A 103 8.34 8.24 -5.97
C ASN A 103 7.19 7.80 -6.88
N TYR A 104 6.05 8.49 -6.80
CA TYR A 104 4.87 8.19 -7.63
C TYR A 104 5.05 8.67 -9.08
N ALA A 105 5.68 9.82 -9.29
CA ALA A 105 5.95 10.33 -10.63
C ALA A 105 6.84 9.35 -11.42
N MET A 106 7.88 8.79 -10.80
CA MET A 106 8.77 7.80 -11.43
C MET A 106 8.04 6.50 -11.78
N SER A 107 7.14 6.05 -10.93
CA SER A 107 6.42 4.78 -11.14
C SER A 107 5.26 4.89 -12.14
N LEU A 108 4.80 6.08 -12.49
CA LEU A 108 3.63 6.29 -13.34
C LEU A 108 3.83 5.78 -14.77
N TYR A 109 4.99 6.02 -15.36
CA TYR A 109 5.27 5.57 -16.72
C TYR A 109 5.29 4.04 -16.85
N PRO A 110 6.08 3.29 -16.07
CA PRO A 110 6.06 1.83 -16.14
C PRO A 110 4.70 1.23 -15.71
N TYR A 111 3.96 1.88 -14.82
CA TYR A 111 2.61 1.48 -14.47
C TYR A 111 1.66 1.56 -15.67
N ASN A 112 1.70 2.67 -16.41
CA ASN A 112 0.91 2.82 -17.62
C ASN A 112 1.29 1.80 -18.71
N LEU A 113 2.59 1.45 -18.84
CA LEU A 113 3.04 0.39 -19.73
C LEU A 113 2.47 -0.98 -19.32
N ALA A 114 2.51 -1.33 -18.04
CA ALA A 114 1.94 -2.56 -17.52
C ALA A 114 0.43 -2.63 -17.79
N HIS A 115 -0.30 -1.53 -17.53
CA HIS A 115 -1.72 -1.42 -17.80
C HIS A 115 -2.06 -1.57 -19.30
N SER A 116 -1.29 -0.97 -20.20
CA SER A 116 -1.49 -1.10 -21.64
C SER A 116 -1.32 -2.55 -22.13
N GLN A 117 -0.59 -3.37 -21.37
CA GLN A 117 -0.41 -4.80 -21.62
C GLN A 117 -1.41 -5.69 -20.86
N GLY A 118 -2.40 -5.11 -20.18
CA GLY A 118 -3.48 -5.83 -19.51
C GLY A 118 -3.20 -6.25 -18.07
N TYR A 119 -2.10 -5.80 -17.48
CA TYR A 119 -1.82 -6.04 -16.06
C TYR A 119 -2.47 -4.97 -15.17
N THR A 120 -2.97 -5.38 -14.02
CA THR A 120 -3.58 -4.46 -13.05
C THR A 120 -2.53 -3.87 -12.11
N GLU A 121 -1.52 -4.68 -11.74
CA GLU A 121 -0.48 -4.29 -10.78
C GLU A 121 0.92 -4.45 -11.37
N LEU A 122 1.85 -3.65 -10.87
CA LEU A 122 3.26 -3.68 -11.22
C LEU A 122 4.08 -3.93 -9.96
N LEU A 123 4.80 -5.06 -9.91
CA LEU A 123 5.66 -5.43 -8.80
C LEU A 123 7.07 -4.90 -9.02
N PHE A 124 7.53 -4.01 -8.15
CA PHE A 124 8.90 -3.50 -8.16
C PHE A 124 9.84 -4.37 -7.33
N LEU A 125 11.06 -4.43 -7.79
CA LEU A 125 12.16 -5.13 -7.14
C LEU A 125 13.12 -4.12 -6.47
N ASP A 126 13.98 -4.64 -5.61
CA ASP A 126 15.05 -3.85 -5.03
C ASP A 126 15.92 -3.22 -6.15
N PRO A 127 16.15 -1.91 -6.08
CA PRO A 127 16.81 -1.21 -7.20
C PRO A 127 18.29 -1.52 -7.31
N ALA A 128 18.92 -2.09 -6.27
CA ALA A 128 20.34 -2.39 -6.25
C ALA A 128 20.69 -3.68 -7.02
N THR A 129 19.89 -4.73 -6.88
CA THR A 129 20.21 -6.06 -7.42
C THR A 129 19.13 -6.64 -8.34
N LYS A 130 17.90 -6.14 -8.30
CA LYS A 130 16.75 -6.66 -9.04
C LYS A 130 16.44 -8.14 -8.75
N THR A 131 16.85 -8.61 -7.57
CA THR A 131 16.67 -10.01 -7.16
C THR A 131 15.69 -10.20 -6.02
N ARG A 132 15.25 -9.11 -5.37
CA ARG A 132 14.38 -9.14 -4.21
C ARG A 132 13.12 -8.32 -4.46
N ILE A 133 12.03 -8.76 -3.88
CA ILE A 133 10.75 -8.06 -3.95
C ILE A 133 10.80 -6.85 -3.02
N ASP A 134 10.36 -5.69 -3.51
CA ASP A 134 10.09 -4.50 -2.71
C ASP A 134 8.58 -4.33 -2.49
N GLU A 135 7.89 -3.65 -3.38
CA GLU A 135 6.45 -3.43 -3.26
C GLU A 135 5.78 -3.23 -4.62
N PHE A 136 4.46 -3.23 -4.65
CA PHE A 136 3.70 -2.85 -5.84
C PHE A 136 3.74 -1.33 -6.07
N GLY A 137 3.29 -0.87 -7.23
CA GLY A 137 3.38 0.53 -7.63
C GLY A 137 2.76 1.53 -6.65
N SER A 138 1.64 1.18 -6.01
CA SER A 138 0.92 2.04 -5.06
C SER A 138 0.59 1.36 -3.73
N SER A 139 1.05 0.14 -3.49
CA SER A 139 0.68 -0.71 -2.37
C SER A 139 1.84 -1.62 -1.95
N ASN A 140 1.83 -2.08 -0.69
CA ASN A 140 2.86 -3.00 -0.20
C ASN A 140 2.59 -4.44 -0.67
N PHE A 141 3.65 -5.24 -0.71
CA PHE A 141 3.59 -6.67 -0.96
C PHE A 141 3.34 -7.46 0.34
N ILE A 142 2.46 -8.43 0.26
CA ILE A 142 2.23 -9.47 1.26
C ILE A 142 2.33 -10.84 0.59
N GLY A 143 3.06 -11.76 1.21
CA GLY A 143 3.04 -13.19 0.86
C GLY A 143 2.60 -14.02 2.05
N ILE A 144 1.78 -15.04 1.82
CA ILE A 144 1.39 -16.01 2.85
C ILE A 144 1.88 -17.39 2.45
N LYS A 145 2.62 -18.03 3.37
CA LYS A 145 3.18 -19.36 3.20
C LYS A 145 2.85 -20.21 4.44
N GLY A 146 1.98 -21.20 4.30
CA GLY A 146 1.44 -21.92 5.45
C GLY A 146 0.86 -20.92 6.46
N ASP A 147 1.27 -20.99 7.72
CA ASP A 147 0.84 -20.06 8.79
C ASP A 147 1.80 -18.86 8.97
N THR A 148 2.54 -18.51 7.94
CA THR A 148 3.49 -17.38 7.99
C THR A 148 3.05 -16.25 7.07
N TYR A 149 2.91 -15.05 7.63
CA TYR A 149 2.74 -13.77 6.94
C TYR A 149 4.13 -13.19 6.66
N VAL A 150 4.44 -12.95 5.40
CA VAL A 150 5.76 -12.45 4.98
C VAL A 150 5.60 -11.12 4.25
N THR A 151 6.42 -10.13 4.61
CA THR A 151 6.45 -8.84 3.91
C THR A 151 7.89 -8.34 3.77
N PRO A 152 8.22 -7.61 2.70
CA PRO A 152 9.58 -7.15 2.47
C PRO A 152 10.08 -6.21 3.56
N LEU A 153 11.33 -6.39 3.97
CA LEU A 153 12.11 -5.44 4.76
C LEU A 153 13.16 -4.80 3.86
N SER A 154 12.92 -3.58 3.44
CA SER A 154 13.79 -2.81 2.56
C SER A 154 13.71 -1.32 2.89
N GLY A 155 14.83 -0.59 2.76
CA GLY A 155 14.86 0.86 2.89
C GLY A 155 14.10 1.61 1.80
N SER A 156 13.75 0.92 0.70
CA SER A 156 13.01 1.47 -0.44
C SER A 156 11.49 1.29 -0.32
N VAL A 157 11.01 0.51 0.64
CA VAL A 157 9.58 0.20 0.84
C VAL A 157 8.93 1.20 1.79
N LEU A 158 7.73 1.67 1.43
CA LEU A 158 6.93 2.54 2.31
C LEU A 158 6.46 1.76 3.54
N PRO A 159 6.73 2.23 4.78
CA PRO A 159 6.24 1.60 6.01
C PRO A 159 4.73 1.85 6.19
N SER A 160 3.92 1.08 5.49
CA SER A 160 2.47 1.20 5.41
C SER A 160 1.79 0.93 6.76
N ILE A 161 0.86 1.82 7.15
CA ILE A 161 0.01 1.61 8.33
C ILE A 161 -0.92 0.41 8.11
N THR A 162 -1.48 0.24 6.91
CA THR A 162 -2.32 -0.92 6.59
C THR A 162 -1.54 -2.22 6.75
N ASN A 163 -0.31 -2.31 6.23
CA ASN A 163 0.54 -3.48 6.42
C ASN A 163 0.86 -3.72 7.90
N LYS A 164 1.15 -2.65 8.65
CA LYS A 164 1.39 -2.75 10.11
C LYS A 164 0.17 -3.32 10.84
N SER A 165 -1.03 -2.83 10.53
CA SER A 165 -2.27 -3.34 11.14
C SER A 165 -2.54 -4.80 10.75
N LEU A 166 -2.32 -5.17 9.47
CA LEU A 166 -2.49 -6.55 9.00
C LEU A 166 -1.51 -7.52 9.66
N ARG A 167 -0.27 -7.10 9.93
CA ARG A 167 0.71 -7.90 10.69
C ARG A 167 0.23 -8.17 12.11
N THR A 168 -0.27 -7.14 12.80
CA THR A 168 -0.82 -7.29 14.15
C THR A 168 -2.02 -8.26 14.14
N ILE A 169 -2.92 -8.14 13.18
CA ILE A 169 -4.06 -9.08 13.03
C ILE A 169 -3.59 -10.51 12.71
N ALA A 170 -2.53 -10.65 11.90
CA ALA A 170 -1.95 -11.95 11.63
C ALA A 170 -1.39 -12.62 12.90
N GLU A 171 -0.73 -11.85 13.77
CA GLU A 171 -0.28 -12.31 15.08
C GLU A 171 -1.47 -12.70 15.99
N ASP A 172 -2.56 -11.91 16.01
CA ASP A 172 -3.79 -12.25 16.73
C ASP A 172 -4.39 -13.59 16.25
N PHE A 173 -4.24 -13.92 14.99
CA PHE A 173 -4.67 -15.20 14.42
C PHE A 173 -3.67 -16.34 14.64
N GLY A 174 -2.59 -16.09 15.40
CA GLY A 174 -1.55 -17.07 15.69
C GLY A 174 -0.61 -17.35 14.51
N MET A 175 -0.61 -16.49 13.48
CA MET A 175 0.33 -16.60 12.37
C MET A 175 1.71 -16.08 12.81
N LYS A 176 2.77 -16.67 12.26
CA LYS A 176 4.12 -16.10 12.35
C LYS A 176 4.22 -14.92 11.40
N VAL A 177 4.80 -13.80 11.83
CA VAL A 177 5.08 -12.63 11.00
C VAL A 177 6.57 -12.54 10.73
N GLU A 178 6.94 -12.46 9.45
CA GLU A 178 8.32 -12.26 9.00
C GLU A 178 8.44 -11.00 8.16
N MET A 179 9.32 -10.11 8.61
CA MET A 179 9.79 -8.96 7.83
C MET A 179 11.24 -9.24 7.42
N ARG A 180 11.47 -9.49 6.14
CA ARG A 180 12.79 -9.86 5.61
C ARG A 180 12.93 -9.57 4.13
N PRO A 181 14.15 -9.58 3.57
CA PRO A 181 14.33 -9.63 2.13
C PRO A 181 13.67 -10.90 1.55
N ILE A 182 12.96 -10.77 0.44
CA ILE A 182 12.23 -11.86 -0.24
C ILE A 182 12.81 -12.02 -1.63
N PRO A 183 13.53 -13.12 -1.94
CA PRO A 183 13.96 -13.42 -3.30
C PRO A 183 12.77 -13.56 -4.26
N VAL A 184 12.92 -13.12 -5.51
CA VAL A 184 11.83 -13.20 -6.51
C VAL A 184 11.39 -14.66 -6.72
N GLU A 185 12.32 -15.60 -6.67
CA GLU A 185 12.05 -17.03 -6.85
C GLU A 185 11.11 -17.58 -5.79
N GLU A 186 11.07 -16.99 -4.60
CA GLU A 186 10.18 -17.39 -3.50
C GLU A 186 8.69 -17.14 -3.82
N LEU A 187 8.38 -16.37 -4.87
CA LEU A 187 7.01 -16.25 -5.38
C LEU A 187 6.36 -17.62 -5.70
N ALA A 188 7.16 -18.62 -6.05
CA ALA A 188 6.68 -19.97 -6.31
C ALA A 188 6.30 -20.77 -5.05
N GLU A 189 6.61 -20.25 -3.88
CA GLU A 189 6.41 -20.95 -2.60
C GLU A 189 5.26 -20.36 -1.77
N PHE A 190 4.71 -19.21 -2.18
CA PHE A 190 3.57 -18.62 -1.50
C PHE A 190 2.25 -19.27 -1.88
N ASP A 191 1.41 -19.50 -0.89
CA ASP A 191 0.03 -19.96 -1.08
C ASP A 191 -0.88 -18.82 -1.54
N GLU A 192 -0.64 -17.62 -1.02
CA GLU A 192 -1.38 -16.38 -1.31
C GLU A 192 -0.40 -15.23 -1.46
N VAL A 193 -0.66 -14.35 -2.41
CA VAL A 193 0.06 -13.07 -2.59
C VAL A 193 -0.95 -11.95 -2.73
N ASP A 194 -0.70 -10.85 -2.05
CA ASP A 194 -1.60 -9.70 -2.07
C ASP A 194 -0.84 -8.38 -2.15
N ALA A 195 -1.50 -7.38 -2.73
CA ALA A 195 -1.16 -5.99 -2.61
C ALA A 195 -1.99 -5.36 -1.47
N CYS A 196 -1.38 -4.59 -0.56
CA CYS A 196 -2.12 -3.95 0.52
C CYS A 196 -1.91 -2.44 0.59
N GLY A 197 -2.99 -1.70 0.87
CA GLY A 197 -2.96 -0.26 0.99
C GLY A 197 -4.25 0.33 1.54
N THR A 198 -4.23 1.63 1.83
CA THR A 198 -5.34 2.33 2.50
C THR A 198 -6.66 2.26 1.73
N ALA A 199 -6.64 2.32 0.39
CA ALA A 199 -7.85 2.45 -0.40
C ALA A 199 -8.68 1.16 -0.46
N VAL A 200 -8.00 0.01 -0.61
CA VAL A 200 -8.67 -1.29 -0.85
C VAL A 200 -8.38 -2.34 0.22
N VAL A 201 -7.51 -2.01 1.17
CA VAL A 201 -7.01 -2.87 2.24
C VAL A 201 -6.16 -4.02 1.68
N ILE A 202 -6.77 -4.99 0.99
CA ILE A 202 -6.13 -6.13 0.33
C ILE A 202 -6.66 -6.26 -1.08
N THR A 203 -5.76 -6.43 -2.05
CA THR A 203 -6.06 -6.84 -3.43
C THR A 203 -5.32 -8.16 -3.69
N PRO A 204 -6.02 -9.29 -3.84
CA PRO A 204 -5.39 -10.56 -4.12
C PRO A 204 -4.73 -10.59 -5.51
N ILE A 205 -3.59 -11.25 -5.61
CA ILE A 205 -2.87 -11.46 -6.86
C ILE A 205 -3.04 -12.91 -7.29
N ARG A 206 -3.56 -13.15 -8.50
CA ARG A 206 -3.74 -14.50 -9.03
C ARG A 206 -2.51 -15.01 -9.78
N SER A 207 -1.79 -14.11 -10.44
CA SER A 207 -0.56 -14.45 -11.16
C SER A 207 0.34 -13.24 -11.34
N ILE A 208 1.64 -13.51 -11.43
CA ILE A 208 2.69 -12.51 -11.65
C ILE A 208 3.57 -13.00 -12.78
N ASP A 209 3.63 -12.23 -13.87
CA ASP A 209 4.50 -12.50 -15.00
C ASP A 209 5.88 -11.85 -14.81
N ASP A 210 6.92 -12.59 -15.07
CA ASP A 210 8.29 -12.12 -15.11
C ASP A 210 8.70 -11.88 -16.56
N LYS A 211 8.71 -10.61 -16.95
CA LYS A 211 9.16 -10.18 -18.28
C LYS A 211 9.55 -8.71 -18.27
N PRO A 212 10.39 -8.26 -19.21
CA PRO A 212 10.58 -6.83 -19.47
C PRO A 212 9.27 -6.17 -19.92
N LEU A 213 9.06 -4.90 -19.55
CA LEU A 213 7.89 -4.11 -20.00
C LEU A 213 8.01 -3.56 -21.41
N LEU A 214 9.14 -3.79 -22.08
CA LEU A 214 9.36 -3.39 -23.48
C LEU A 214 8.39 -4.12 -24.40
N GLU A 215 7.95 -3.42 -25.45
CA GLU A 215 7.05 -3.99 -26.45
C GLU A 215 7.67 -5.21 -27.14
N GLY A 216 6.89 -6.27 -27.30
CA GLY A 216 7.32 -7.53 -27.91
C GLY A 216 8.15 -8.45 -27.00
N SER A 217 8.36 -8.10 -25.74
CA SER A 217 9.06 -8.97 -24.79
C SER A 217 8.22 -10.20 -24.46
N GLU A 218 8.87 -11.37 -24.45
CA GLU A 218 8.26 -12.63 -24.05
C GLU A 218 8.25 -12.79 -22.52
N VAL A 219 7.24 -13.51 -22.02
CA VAL A 219 7.17 -13.89 -20.59
C VAL A 219 8.19 -15.01 -20.35
N SER A 220 9.17 -14.75 -19.48
CA SER A 220 10.17 -15.75 -19.11
C SER A 220 9.64 -16.76 -18.11
N ARG A 221 8.75 -16.31 -17.22
CA ARG A 221 8.12 -17.14 -16.20
C ARG A 221 6.80 -16.51 -15.72
N THR A 222 5.79 -17.34 -15.45
CA THR A 222 4.57 -16.96 -14.75
C THR A 222 4.50 -17.66 -13.39
N TYR A 223 4.35 -16.88 -12.34
CA TYR A 223 4.04 -17.38 -10.99
C TYR A 223 2.52 -17.35 -10.82
N VAL A 224 1.90 -18.53 -10.70
CA VAL A 224 0.45 -18.66 -10.50
C VAL A 224 0.19 -19.00 -9.03
N MET A 225 -0.65 -18.19 -8.38
CA MET A 225 -0.98 -18.42 -6.97
C MET A 225 -1.97 -19.58 -6.84
N PRO A 226 -1.77 -20.48 -5.86
CA PRO A 226 -2.66 -21.62 -5.62
C PRO A 226 -4.13 -21.25 -5.41
N SER A 227 -4.41 -20.06 -4.85
CA SER A 227 -5.76 -19.50 -4.68
C SER A 227 -6.49 -19.26 -6.02
N GLY A 228 -5.76 -19.11 -7.13
CA GLY A 228 -6.30 -19.01 -8.48
C GLY A 228 -7.16 -17.78 -8.68
N THR A 229 -8.45 -17.99 -8.99
CA THR A 229 -9.44 -16.93 -9.28
C THR A 229 -10.19 -16.45 -8.04
N GLU A 230 -9.89 -16.97 -6.86
CA GLU A 230 -10.52 -16.60 -5.60
C GLU A 230 -9.49 -15.90 -4.68
N CYS A 231 -9.99 -15.13 -3.73
CA CYS A 231 -9.17 -14.61 -2.65
C CYS A 231 -8.73 -15.76 -1.74
N GLY A 232 -7.46 -15.80 -1.38
CA GLY A 232 -6.95 -16.76 -0.43
C GLY A 232 -7.67 -16.69 0.92
N ARG A 233 -7.78 -17.83 1.59
CA ARG A 233 -8.58 -17.93 2.84
C ARG A 233 -8.02 -17.06 3.96
N LYS A 234 -6.69 -16.95 4.08
CA LYS A 234 -6.04 -16.16 5.11
C LYS A 234 -6.11 -14.67 4.79
N SER A 235 -5.86 -14.30 3.55
CA SER A 235 -6.04 -12.93 3.05
C SER A 235 -7.47 -12.44 3.29
N ARG A 236 -8.45 -13.30 3.03
CA ARG A 236 -9.87 -13.02 3.31
C ARG A 236 -10.14 -12.79 4.80
N ALA A 237 -9.61 -13.63 5.66
CA ALA A 237 -9.79 -13.50 7.12
C ALA A 237 -9.15 -12.20 7.65
N LEU A 238 -7.95 -11.87 7.18
CA LEU A 238 -7.26 -10.61 7.52
C LEU A 238 -8.07 -9.39 7.06
N TYR A 239 -8.57 -9.42 5.83
CA TYR A 239 -9.42 -8.36 5.28
C TYR A 239 -10.71 -8.18 6.10
N ASP A 240 -11.43 -9.27 6.37
CA ASP A 240 -12.70 -9.21 7.10
C ASP A 240 -12.50 -8.70 8.54
N ARG A 241 -11.38 -9.06 9.18
CA ARG A 241 -11.08 -8.58 10.54
C ARG A 241 -10.82 -7.07 10.56
N ILE A 242 -9.94 -6.55 9.69
CA ILE A 242 -9.62 -5.13 9.69
C ILE A 242 -10.82 -4.28 9.22
N ARG A 243 -11.57 -4.76 8.20
CA ARG A 243 -12.79 -4.07 7.76
C ARG A 243 -13.87 -4.08 8.83
N GLY A 244 -14.03 -5.20 9.52
CA GLY A 244 -14.98 -5.29 10.63
C GLY A 244 -14.69 -4.30 11.76
N ILE A 245 -13.40 -4.05 12.07
CA ILE A 245 -12.97 -3.01 13.03
C ILE A 245 -13.26 -1.62 12.46
N GLN A 246 -12.86 -1.35 11.22
CA GLN A 246 -13.06 -0.04 10.57
C GLN A 246 -14.54 0.33 10.43
N ASP A 247 -15.39 -0.64 10.17
CA ASP A 247 -16.82 -0.45 10.01
C ASP A 247 -17.59 -0.54 11.36
N GLY A 248 -16.89 -0.69 12.50
CA GLY A 248 -17.50 -0.80 13.83
C GLY A 248 -18.33 -2.07 14.05
N LEU A 249 -18.17 -3.08 13.19
CA LEU A 249 -18.86 -4.37 13.29
C LEU A 249 -18.14 -5.35 14.23
N LEU A 250 -16.87 -5.15 14.47
CA LEU A 250 -16.04 -5.92 15.38
C LEU A 250 -15.38 -4.99 16.38
N GLU A 251 -15.14 -5.52 17.58
CA GLU A 251 -14.46 -4.79 18.65
C GLU A 251 -13.04 -4.41 18.22
N ASP A 252 -12.68 -3.15 18.45
CA ASP A 252 -11.33 -2.64 18.30
C ASP A 252 -10.50 -2.91 19.57
N THR A 253 -9.86 -4.06 19.60
CA THR A 253 -9.01 -4.47 20.73
C THR A 253 -7.65 -3.76 20.76
N HIS A 254 -7.32 -2.98 19.74
CA HIS A 254 -6.04 -2.29 19.58
C HIS A 254 -6.12 -0.78 19.79
N GLY A 255 -7.33 -0.21 19.93
CA GLY A 255 -7.53 1.22 20.10
C GLY A 255 -7.15 2.05 18.85
N TRP A 256 -7.41 1.50 17.65
CA TRP A 256 -7.12 2.18 16.37
C TRP A 256 -8.20 3.17 15.97
N CYS A 257 -9.43 2.92 16.40
CA CYS A 257 -10.56 3.80 16.10
C CYS A 257 -10.60 4.96 17.08
N VAL A 258 -10.90 6.14 16.58
CA VAL A 258 -10.98 7.38 17.35
C VAL A 258 -12.32 8.03 17.04
N GLU A 259 -13.07 8.37 18.09
CA GLU A 259 -14.29 9.17 17.96
C GLU A 259 -13.94 10.62 17.60
N VAL A 260 -14.67 11.20 16.63
CA VAL A 260 -14.41 12.56 16.11
C VAL A 260 -15.62 13.46 16.32
#